data_05a7dc39650c18600627fb6629dfe99e
#
_entry.id   05a7dc39650c18600627fb6629dfe99e
#
_cell.length_a   1.000
_cell.length_b   1.000
_cell.length_c   1.000
_cell.angle_alpha   90.00
_cell.angle_beta   90.00
_cell.angle_gamma   90.00
#
_symmetry.space_group_name_H-M   'P 1'
#
loop_
_entity.id
_entity.type
_entity.pdbx_description
1 polymer ?
#
loop_
_entity_poly.entity_id
_entity_poly.type
_entity_poly.pdbx_seq_one_letter_code
_entity_poly.pdbx_strand_id
1 'polypeptide(L)' 'GVEKPDPGIFRLALERAGARPGESAYVGDNPAFDVEPAAAVGMFPVLIDRRDRFPDAAATRIRSMEELPAVLGL' A
#
# COMPACT_ATOMS: atom_id res chain seq x y z
N GLY A 1 -21.01 3.72 5.76
CA GLY A 1 -19.78 2.97 5.58
C GLY A 1 -18.56 3.87 5.46
N VAL A 2 -17.42 3.25 5.46
CA VAL A 2 -16.14 3.93 5.30
C VAL A 2 -15.80 3.99 3.81
N GLU A 3 -15.51 5.18 3.32
CA GLU A 3 -15.14 5.37 1.92
C GLU A 3 -13.63 5.55 1.78
N LYS A 4 -13.07 5.05 0.69
CA LYS A 4 -11.68 5.36 0.36
C LYS A 4 -11.57 6.84 -0.04
N PRO A 5 -10.51 7.53 0.33
CA PRO A 5 -9.25 7.03 0.90
C PRO A 5 -9.19 7.05 2.44
N ASP A 6 -10.28 6.79 3.14
CA ASP A 6 -10.30 6.83 4.60
C ASP A 6 -9.38 5.76 5.18
N PRO A 7 -8.38 6.13 6.03
CA PRO A 7 -7.48 5.17 6.66
C PRO A 7 -8.17 4.14 7.55
N GLY A 8 -9.41 4.42 7.98
CA GLY A 8 -10.17 3.51 8.84
C GLY A 8 -10.38 2.13 8.24
N ILE A 9 -10.50 2.03 6.92
CA ILE A 9 -10.60 0.73 6.25
C ILE A 9 -9.35 -0.11 6.49
N PHE A 10 -8.18 0.51 6.40
CA PHE A 10 -6.90 -0.16 6.58
C PHE A 10 -6.70 -0.59 8.03
N ARG A 11 -7.08 0.27 8.97
CA ARG A 11 -7.01 -0.06 10.40
C ARG A 11 -7.89 -1.25 10.75
N LEU A 12 -9.10 -1.28 10.20
CA LEU A 12 -10.03 -2.38 10.44
C LEU A 12 -9.48 -3.69 9.86
N ALA A 13 -8.91 -3.65 8.66
CA ALA A 13 -8.30 -4.82 8.04
C ALA A 13 -7.15 -5.37 8.88
N LEU A 14 -6.27 -4.49 9.37
CA LEU A 14 -5.16 -4.88 10.24
C LEU A 14 -5.66 -5.51 11.54
N GLU A 15 -6.66 -4.91 12.15
CA GLU A 15 -7.24 -5.41 13.39
C GLU A 15 -7.82 -6.82 13.21
N ARG A 16 -8.58 -7.02 12.15
CA ARG A 16 -9.18 -8.34 11.86
C ARG A 16 -8.15 -9.39 11.50
N ALA A 17 -7.05 -8.99 10.89
CA ALA A 17 -5.95 -9.90 10.56
C ALA A 17 -5.02 -10.17 11.74
N GLY A 18 -5.17 -9.41 12.84
CA GLY A 18 -4.25 -9.50 13.97
C GLY A 18 -2.85 -9.04 13.63
N ALA A 19 -2.70 -8.15 12.64
CA ALA A 19 -1.42 -7.69 12.13
C ALA A 19 -1.09 -6.30 12.65
N ARG A 20 0.21 -6.01 12.78
CA ARG A 20 0.70 -4.69 13.15
C ARG A 20 1.03 -3.89 11.90
N PRO A 21 0.72 -2.58 11.87
CA PRO A 21 1.02 -1.77 10.69
C PRO A 21 2.49 -1.83 10.27
N GLY A 22 3.42 -1.72 11.21
CA GLY A 22 4.86 -1.74 10.93
C GLY A 22 5.38 -3.05 10.37
N GLU A 23 4.59 -4.11 10.45
CA GLU A 23 4.94 -5.44 9.93
C GLU A 23 4.13 -5.80 8.68
N SER A 24 3.38 -4.84 8.14
CA SER A 24 2.45 -5.08 7.05
C SER A 24 2.77 -4.20 5.85
N ALA A 25 2.55 -4.75 4.67
CA ALA A 25 2.66 -4.01 3.43
C ALA A 25 1.31 -4.00 2.72
N TYR A 26 1.03 -2.95 1.98
CA TYR A 26 -0.16 -2.83 1.18
C TYR A 26 0.22 -2.52 -0.26
N VAL A 27 -0.26 -3.33 -1.19
CA VAL A 27 -0.01 -3.13 -2.61
C VAL A 27 -1.27 -2.64 -3.28
N GLY A 28 -1.18 -1.50 -3.94
CA GLY A 28 -2.31 -0.92 -4.64
C GLY A 28 -1.87 -0.15 -5.88
N ASP A 29 -2.82 0.22 -6.72
CA ASP A 29 -2.54 0.86 -8.01
C ASP A 29 -2.89 2.34 -8.06
N ASN A 30 -3.40 2.90 -6.97
CA ASN A 30 -3.81 4.30 -6.91
C ASN A 30 -3.14 5.02 -5.76
N PRO A 31 -2.31 6.06 -6.03
CA PRO A 31 -1.62 6.77 -4.96
C PRO A 31 -2.55 7.36 -3.89
N ALA A 32 -3.65 7.99 -4.30
CA ALA A 32 -4.56 8.65 -3.36
C ALA A 32 -5.42 7.67 -2.59
N PHE A 33 -5.88 6.59 -3.22
CA PHE A 33 -6.80 5.65 -2.59
C PHE A 33 -6.11 4.47 -1.91
N ASP A 34 -4.87 4.18 -2.25
CA ASP A 34 -4.15 3.02 -1.73
C ASP A 34 -2.89 3.41 -0.96
N VAL A 35 -1.99 4.16 -1.58
CA VAL A 35 -0.68 4.48 -1.00
C VAL A 35 -0.79 5.41 0.19
N GLU A 36 -1.48 6.55 0.03
CA GLU A 36 -1.59 7.55 1.08
C GLU A 36 -2.30 7.01 2.33
N PRO A 37 -3.48 6.36 2.21
CA PRO A 37 -4.13 5.85 3.43
C PRO A 37 -3.37 4.69 4.07
N ALA A 38 -2.70 3.82 3.31
CA ALA A 38 -1.87 2.77 3.88
C ALA A 38 -0.70 3.35 4.67
N ALA A 39 -0.02 4.34 4.12
CA ALA A 39 1.08 5.04 4.81
C ALA A 39 0.57 5.75 6.06
N ALA A 40 -0.63 6.33 6.02
CA ALA A 40 -1.22 7.04 7.14
C ALA A 40 -1.46 6.15 8.36
N VAL A 41 -1.67 4.85 8.16
CA VAL A 41 -1.82 3.90 9.26
C VAL A 41 -0.52 3.17 9.62
N GLY A 42 0.59 3.53 8.98
CA GLY A 42 1.90 2.98 9.30
C GLY A 42 2.28 1.72 8.54
N MET A 43 1.50 1.32 7.54
CA MET A 43 1.86 0.21 6.66
C MET A 43 2.93 0.64 5.65
N PHE A 44 3.68 -0.33 5.12
CA PHE A 44 4.61 -0.07 4.03
C PHE A 44 3.85 -0.06 2.70
N PRO A 45 3.67 1.09 2.06
CA PRO A 45 2.90 1.16 0.82
C PRO A 45 3.77 0.79 -0.39
N VAL A 46 3.20 -0.03 -1.27
CA VAL A 46 3.83 -0.37 -2.56
C VAL A 46 2.85 -0.03 -3.67
N LEU A 47 3.27 0.84 -4.57
CA LEU A 47 2.47 1.21 -5.73
C LEU A 47 2.80 0.29 -6.89
N ILE A 48 1.79 -0.46 -7.36
CA ILE A 48 1.94 -1.23 -8.58
C ILE A 48 1.48 -0.37 -9.75
N ASP A 49 2.42 -0.01 -10.62
CA ASP A 49 2.20 0.93 -11.72
C ASP A 49 2.61 0.30 -13.04
N ARG A 50 1.74 -0.57 -13.56
CA ARG A 50 2.01 -1.36 -14.75
C ARG A 50 2.17 -0.54 -16.02
N ARG A 51 1.56 0.65 -16.04
CA ARG A 51 1.54 1.52 -17.22
C ARG A 51 2.39 2.76 -17.07
N ASP A 52 3.18 2.81 -16.00
CA ASP A 52 4.09 3.93 -15.76
C ASP A 52 3.37 5.29 -15.71
N ARG A 53 2.21 5.31 -15.05
CA ARG A 53 1.37 6.50 -14.92
C ARG A 53 1.84 7.48 -13.86
N PHE A 54 2.56 6.96 -12.86
CA PHE A 54 2.94 7.72 -11.68
C PHE A 54 4.45 7.66 -11.44
N PRO A 55 5.28 8.08 -12.42
CA PRO A 55 6.73 7.96 -12.28
C PRO A 55 7.31 8.79 -11.14
N ASP A 56 6.59 9.85 -10.73
CA ASP A 56 7.03 10.74 -9.66
C ASP A 56 6.40 10.44 -8.31
N ALA A 57 5.68 9.33 -8.19
CA ALA A 57 5.04 8.97 -6.93
C ALA A 57 6.08 8.77 -5.82
N ALA A 58 5.80 9.36 -4.65
CA ALA A 58 6.69 9.26 -3.49
C ALA A 58 6.44 7.96 -2.71
N ALA A 59 6.56 6.82 -3.39
CA ALA A 59 6.35 5.51 -2.81
C ALA A 59 7.21 4.49 -3.53
N THR A 60 7.44 3.32 -2.88
CA THR A 60 8.07 2.20 -3.56
C THR A 60 7.17 1.77 -4.71
N ARG A 61 7.72 1.73 -5.90
CA ARG A 61 6.95 1.47 -7.12
C ARG A 61 7.44 0.19 -7.80
N ILE A 62 6.49 -0.67 -8.18
CA ILE A 62 6.78 -1.87 -8.96
C ILE A 62 5.89 -1.89 -10.19
N ARG A 63 6.29 -2.63 -11.21
CA ARG A 63 5.51 -2.80 -12.44
C ARG A 63 4.76 -4.12 -12.48
N SER A 64 5.20 -5.10 -11.70
CA SER A 64 4.53 -6.39 -11.60
C SER A 64 4.71 -6.97 -10.21
N MET A 65 3.84 -7.89 -9.84
CA MET A 65 3.92 -8.56 -8.54
C MET A 65 5.19 -9.40 -8.39
N GLU A 66 5.84 -9.76 -9.47
CA GLU A 66 7.10 -10.50 -9.44
C GLU A 66 8.23 -9.73 -8.76
N GLU A 67 8.15 -8.41 -8.77
CA GLU A 67 9.13 -7.54 -8.13
C GLU A 67 8.93 -7.42 -6.62
N LEU A 68 7.78 -7.84 -6.10
CA LEU A 68 7.41 -7.61 -4.71
C LEU A 68 8.38 -8.23 -3.71
N PRO A 69 8.84 -9.48 -3.86
CA PRO A 69 9.80 -10.05 -2.91
C PRO A 69 11.06 -9.21 -2.75
N ALA A 70 11.59 -8.69 -3.84
CA ALA A 70 12.81 -7.88 -3.80
C ALA A 70 12.62 -6.59 -3.02
N VAL A 71 11.49 -5.89 -3.21
CA VAL A 71 11.23 -4.62 -2.51
C VAL A 71 10.90 -4.83 -1.04
N LEU A 72 10.48 -6.03 -0.65
CA LEU A 72 10.22 -6.38 0.74
C LEU A 72 11.45 -6.99 1.43
N GLY A 73 12.56 -7.15 0.72
CA GLY A 73 13.77 -7.71 1.29
C GLY A 73 13.74 -9.22 1.49
N LEU A 74 12.94 -9.89 0.69
CA LEU A 74 12.81 -11.36 0.79
C LEU A 74 13.69 -12.09 -0.20
#